data_7323bbfd306a500ac2ae24d12e479860
#
_entry.id   7323bbfd306a500ac2ae24d12e479860
#
_cell.length_a   1.000
_cell.length_b   1.000
_cell.length_c   1.000
_cell.angle_alpha   90.00
_cell.angle_beta   90.00
_cell.angle_gamma   90.00
#
_symmetry.space_group_name_H-M   'P 1'
#
loop_
_entity.id
_entity.type
_entity.pdbx_description
1 polymer ?
#
loop_
_entity_poly.entity_id
_entity_poly.type
_entity_poly.pdbx_seq_one_letter_code
_entity_poly.pdbx_strand_id
1 'polypeptide(L)'
;MVGVAAFACGKVQPLEIDAAMPSVDAPGEIDAAVTCTPNTTVCDSRGHVVTCDASGNPTEDVACALGCMSGTTSCSQMEVSNGLTRYLAIAAQSTVDLVFPTGHSTIKASDGTVMVNNVQVSVASEVVNGMRVFPVRSLSVIGQLAAIKGSGELDAPALVFVAAGDVTISAPIDLSAEDSSSPPGSLTYEASVTAGCVGGDGGGDNLLASQKGGSGGGGGYHAAAAAGASSQFAGGAAGLAPFGETLVPLRGGCTGGKAPAGGYIVAAGGGAIQIVSTTKIELDGAGSIDVGGGGGKATPWDSGMPGTGGGGGGAILLEAPSITLRGADVVLAAKGGGGTGMNVNGTAQAIGANGGIGDAPAQGGVYSAAYLKGGNGATTLIAPTAGPGCGTGTSCTTPTTHGAGGGGGVGQIRFNTRDGNVSIVDGANVRAPSTNGTIVLQTP
;
A
#
# COMPACT_ATOMS: atom_id res chain seq x y z
N MET A 1 27.10 41.81 33.32
CA MET A 1 28.22 41.30 32.51
C MET A 1 27.67 40.12 31.76
N VAL A 2 27.41 40.30 30.47
CA VAL A 2 26.90 39.26 29.60
C VAL A 2 28.06 38.84 28.70
N GLY A 3 28.51 37.61 28.86
CA GLY A 3 29.60 37.06 28.08
C GLY A 3 29.10 36.58 26.71
N VAL A 4 29.61 37.18 25.65
CA VAL A 4 29.36 36.75 24.26
C VAL A 4 30.38 35.67 23.92
N ALA A 5 29.91 34.46 23.67
CA ALA A 5 30.74 33.37 23.13
C ALA A 5 30.82 33.52 21.61
N ALA A 6 32.03 33.73 21.09
CA ALA A 6 32.30 33.74 19.67
C ALA A 6 32.41 32.31 19.14
N PHE A 7 31.54 31.95 18.21
CA PHE A 7 31.67 30.70 17.44
C PHE A 7 32.68 30.92 16.30
N ALA A 8 33.73 30.12 16.31
CA ALA A 8 34.74 30.09 15.24
C ALA A 8 34.11 29.34 14.01
N CYS A 9 33.97 30.03 12.89
CA CYS A 9 33.69 29.43 11.59
C CYS A 9 34.86 28.55 11.14
N GLY A 10 34.74 27.26 11.22
CA GLY A 10 35.62 26.30 10.56
C GLY A 10 35.49 26.40 9.04
N LYS A 11 36.62 26.59 8.35
CA LYS A 11 36.67 26.51 6.88
C LYS A 11 36.31 25.08 6.44
N VAL A 12 35.21 24.95 5.70
CA VAL A 12 34.88 23.73 4.96
C VAL A 12 35.80 23.70 3.74
N GLN A 13 36.72 22.74 3.69
CA GLN A 13 37.45 22.43 2.46
C GLN A 13 36.47 21.78 1.47
N PRO A 14 36.49 22.23 0.20
CA PRO A 14 35.74 21.52 -0.82
C PRO A 14 36.36 20.10 -1.00
N LEU A 15 35.53 19.05 -0.86
CA LEU A 15 35.90 17.72 -1.33
C LEU A 15 36.02 17.82 -2.85
N GLU A 16 37.24 17.70 -3.37
CA GLU A 16 37.45 17.37 -4.76
C GLU A 16 36.89 15.96 -4.97
N ILE A 17 35.68 15.87 -5.53
CA ILE A 17 35.14 14.63 -6.07
C ILE A 17 35.84 14.46 -7.40
N ASP A 18 36.90 13.66 -7.41
CA ASP A 18 37.49 13.10 -8.62
C ASP A 18 36.49 12.08 -9.20
N ALA A 19 35.44 12.61 -9.81
CA ALA A 19 34.50 11.83 -10.59
C ALA A 19 35.21 11.47 -11.91
N ALA A 20 36.02 10.41 -11.87
CA ALA A 20 36.31 9.67 -13.09
C ALA A 20 34.96 9.21 -13.63
N MET A 21 34.38 9.96 -14.56
CA MET A 21 33.31 9.48 -15.39
C MET A 21 33.75 8.14 -15.97
N PRO A 22 32.96 7.06 -15.81
CA PRO A 22 33.22 5.87 -16.59
C PRO A 22 33.24 6.31 -18.05
N SER A 23 34.36 6.02 -18.73
CA SER A 23 34.49 6.28 -20.16
C SER A 23 33.27 5.65 -20.84
N VAL A 24 32.51 6.47 -21.57
CA VAL A 24 31.52 5.97 -22.50
C VAL A 24 32.30 4.99 -23.41
N ASP A 25 31.90 3.73 -23.35
CA ASP A 25 32.54 2.68 -24.14
C ASP A 25 32.65 3.14 -25.58
N ALA A 26 33.89 3.15 -26.06
CA ALA A 26 34.17 3.49 -27.44
C ALA A 26 33.39 2.51 -28.34
N PRO A 27 32.73 2.98 -29.41
CA PRO A 27 32.09 2.09 -30.36
C PRO A 27 33.19 1.27 -31.07
N GLY A 28 33.39 0.02 -30.64
CA GLY A 28 34.38 -0.82 -31.36
C GLY A 28 34.92 -2.06 -30.68
N GLU A 29 34.42 -2.51 -29.52
CA GLU A 29 34.61 -3.92 -29.20
C GLU A 29 33.64 -4.73 -30.08
N ILE A 30 34.17 -5.33 -31.13
CA ILE A 30 33.48 -6.40 -31.86
C ILE A 30 33.32 -7.51 -30.84
N ASP A 31 32.10 -7.63 -30.29
CA ASP A 31 31.72 -8.74 -29.41
C ASP A 31 32.27 -10.02 -30.03
N ALA A 32 33.02 -10.78 -29.23
CA ALA A 32 33.59 -12.05 -29.66
C ALA A 32 32.48 -12.86 -30.32
N ALA A 33 32.65 -13.20 -31.58
CA ALA A 33 31.64 -13.89 -32.38
C ALA A 33 31.10 -15.07 -31.56
N VAL A 34 29.80 -15.07 -31.28
CA VAL A 34 29.15 -16.14 -30.53
C VAL A 34 29.45 -17.43 -31.30
N THR A 35 30.28 -18.29 -30.70
CA THR A 35 30.57 -19.61 -31.29
C THR A 35 29.35 -20.50 -31.03
N CYS A 36 28.54 -20.60 -32.04
CA CYS A 36 27.34 -21.40 -32.06
C CYS A 36 27.67 -22.88 -32.38
N THR A 37 27.09 -23.79 -31.62
CA THR A 37 27.09 -25.20 -32.05
C THR A 37 26.04 -25.37 -33.16
N PRO A 38 26.38 -25.97 -34.30
CA PRO A 38 25.44 -26.17 -35.41
C PRO A 38 24.13 -26.83 -34.98
N ASN A 39 23.00 -26.32 -35.51
CA ASN A 39 21.64 -26.81 -35.26
C ASN A 39 21.25 -26.82 -33.77
N THR A 40 21.76 -25.90 -32.95
CA THR A 40 21.39 -25.81 -31.55
C THR A 40 20.75 -24.46 -31.23
N THR A 41 19.90 -24.45 -30.21
CA THR A 41 19.45 -23.23 -29.52
C THR A 41 20.02 -23.26 -28.12
N VAL A 42 20.70 -22.22 -27.70
CA VAL A 42 21.40 -22.18 -26.41
C VAL A 42 21.27 -20.81 -25.74
N CYS A 43 21.33 -20.80 -24.42
CA CYS A 43 21.51 -19.58 -23.63
C CYS A 43 23.01 -19.22 -23.61
N ASP A 44 23.36 -18.03 -24.07
CA ASP A 44 24.73 -17.52 -24.06
C ASP A 44 25.09 -16.76 -22.75
N SER A 45 26.36 -16.37 -22.65
CA SER A 45 26.85 -15.64 -21.45
C SER A 45 26.29 -14.23 -21.29
N ARG A 46 25.68 -13.64 -22.32
CA ARG A 46 25.00 -12.35 -22.31
C ARG A 46 23.56 -12.48 -21.78
N GLY A 47 23.09 -13.72 -21.58
CA GLY A 47 21.69 -14.01 -21.20
C GLY A 47 20.74 -13.97 -22.40
N HIS A 48 21.24 -14.16 -23.61
CA HIS A 48 20.47 -14.26 -24.85
C HIS A 48 20.20 -15.71 -25.20
N VAL A 49 19.06 -15.98 -25.79
CA VAL A 49 18.78 -17.26 -26.46
C VAL A 49 19.16 -17.13 -27.91
N VAL A 50 20.18 -17.90 -28.33
CA VAL A 50 20.73 -17.85 -29.68
C VAL A 50 20.43 -19.16 -30.40
N THR A 51 19.80 -19.08 -31.56
CA THR A 51 19.54 -20.23 -32.45
C THR A 51 20.57 -20.22 -33.59
N CYS A 52 21.20 -21.36 -33.85
CA CYS A 52 22.29 -21.53 -34.80
C CYS A 52 21.90 -22.45 -35.97
N ASP A 53 22.30 -22.09 -37.17
CA ASP A 53 22.12 -22.91 -38.38
C ASP A 53 23.03 -24.14 -38.43
N ALA A 54 22.92 -24.93 -39.51
CA ALA A 54 23.77 -26.09 -39.74
C ALA A 54 25.27 -25.78 -39.92
N SER A 55 25.60 -24.53 -40.17
CA SER A 55 26.97 -24.04 -40.33
C SER A 55 27.53 -23.43 -39.05
N GLY A 56 26.72 -23.32 -38.00
CA GLY A 56 27.10 -22.69 -36.74
C GLY A 56 26.99 -21.14 -36.76
N ASN A 57 26.24 -20.57 -37.72
CA ASN A 57 25.97 -19.14 -37.69
C ASN A 57 24.70 -18.84 -36.92
N PRO A 58 24.66 -17.75 -36.12
CA PRO A 58 23.43 -17.34 -35.44
C PRO A 58 22.38 -16.90 -36.47
N THR A 59 21.22 -17.54 -36.42
CA THR A 59 20.03 -17.19 -37.22
C THR A 59 19.01 -16.40 -36.45
N GLU A 60 19.02 -16.51 -35.11
CA GLU A 60 18.17 -15.79 -34.22
C GLU A 60 18.95 -15.45 -32.92
N ASP A 61 18.83 -14.22 -32.44
CA ASP A 61 19.45 -13.73 -31.21
C ASP A 61 18.38 -12.96 -30.40
N VAL A 62 17.84 -13.60 -29.37
CA VAL A 62 16.76 -13.05 -28.54
C VAL A 62 17.32 -12.64 -27.21
N ALA A 63 17.37 -11.33 -26.97
CA ALA A 63 17.71 -10.79 -25.66
C ALA A 63 16.60 -11.11 -24.66
N CYS A 64 16.95 -11.86 -23.62
CA CYS A 64 15.99 -12.21 -22.57
C CYS A 64 16.00 -11.16 -21.46
N ALA A 65 14.86 -10.52 -21.20
CA ALA A 65 14.74 -9.49 -20.15
C ALA A 65 15.17 -9.99 -18.76
N LEU A 66 14.95 -11.26 -18.48
CA LEU A 66 15.36 -11.92 -17.23
C LEU A 66 16.62 -12.79 -17.40
N GLY A 67 17.26 -12.72 -18.55
CA GLY A 67 18.30 -13.66 -18.96
C GLY A 67 17.72 -15.04 -19.26
N CYS A 68 18.60 -15.99 -19.44
CA CYS A 68 18.29 -17.41 -19.57
C CYS A 68 19.27 -18.21 -18.72
N MET A 69 18.94 -19.44 -18.39
CA MET A 69 19.86 -20.31 -17.64
C MET A 69 20.75 -21.08 -18.61
N SER A 70 22.03 -21.22 -18.28
CA SER A 70 22.97 -22.01 -19.07
C SER A 70 22.42 -23.43 -19.34
N GLY A 71 22.44 -23.83 -20.62
CA GLY A 71 21.89 -25.11 -21.03
C GLY A 71 20.39 -25.12 -21.31
N THR A 72 19.71 -24.01 -21.22
CA THR A 72 18.29 -23.87 -21.62
C THR A 72 18.18 -23.32 -23.05
N THR A 73 17.03 -23.54 -23.67
CA THR A 73 16.69 -23.08 -25.02
C THR A 73 15.65 -21.97 -25.01
N SER A 74 15.37 -21.41 -23.85
CA SER A 74 14.31 -20.42 -23.64
C SER A 74 14.73 -19.38 -22.61
N CYS A 75 14.14 -18.19 -22.71
CA CYS A 75 14.27 -17.14 -21.71
C CYS A 75 13.69 -17.57 -20.36
N SER A 76 14.35 -17.18 -19.27
CA SER A 76 13.78 -17.35 -17.93
C SER A 76 12.48 -16.56 -17.80
N GLN A 77 11.52 -17.12 -17.10
CA GLN A 77 10.28 -16.44 -16.72
C GLN A 77 10.28 -16.18 -15.22
N MET A 78 9.66 -15.09 -14.79
CA MET A 78 9.47 -14.86 -13.37
C MET A 78 8.24 -15.60 -12.87
N GLU A 79 8.35 -16.15 -11.66
CA GLU A 79 7.18 -16.61 -10.92
C GLU A 79 6.55 -15.41 -10.22
N VAL A 80 5.29 -15.13 -10.56
CA VAL A 80 4.55 -14.02 -9.95
C VAL A 80 3.87 -14.50 -8.67
N SER A 81 4.00 -13.72 -7.62
CA SER A 81 3.33 -13.97 -6.34
C SER A 81 1.81 -14.13 -6.50
N ASN A 82 1.16 -14.72 -5.52
CA ASN A 82 -0.28 -14.94 -5.50
C ASN A 82 -0.82 -15.87 -6.60
N GLY A 83 0.06 -16.69 -7.22
CA GLY A 83 -0.32 -17.66 -8.26
C GLY A 83 -0.69 -17.02 -9.61
N LEU A 84 -0.12 -15.85 -9.91
CA LEU A 84 -0.48 -15.05 -11.08
C LEU A 84 0.44 -15.24 -12.30
N THR A 85 1.40 -16.17 -12.25
CA THR A 85 2.40 -16.40 -13.33
C THR A 85 1.77 -16.59 -14.71
N ARG A 86 0.61 -17.25 -14.81
CA ARG A 86 -0.11 -17.45 -16.09
C ARG A 86 -0.44 -16.13 -16.81
N TYR A 87 -0.62 -15.04 -16.05
CA TYR A 87 -1.00 -13.74 -16.62
C TYR A 87 0.15 -13.04 -17.34
N LEU A 88 1.40 -13.47 -17.13
CA LEU A 88 2.53 -12.97 -17.92
C LEU A 88 2.39 -13.34 -19.41
N ALA A 89 1.98 -14.59 -19.72
CA ALA A 89 1.74 -15.00 -21.09
C ALA A 89 0.56 -14.25 -21.73
N ILE A 90 -0.51 -13.99 -20.94
CA ILE A 90 -1.65 -13.20 -21.40
C ILE A 90 -1.24 -11.75 -21.65
N ALA A 91 -0.47 -11.15 -20.73
CA ALA A 91 0.03 -9.79 -20.87
C ALA A 91 0.96 -9.65 -22.10
N ALA A 92 1.82 -10.64 -22.37
CA ALA A 92 2.69 -10.65 -23.54
C ALA A 92 1.93 -10.69 -24.88
N GLN A 93 0.73 -11.25 -24.89
CA GLN A 93 -0.16 -11.25 -26.06
C GLN A 93 -1.08 -10.02 -26.11
N SER A 94 -1.12 -9.23 -25.04
CA SER A 94 -1.95 -8.03 -24.98
C SER A 94 -1.44 -6.95 -25.93
N THR A 95 -2.35 -6.32 -26.64
CA THR A 95 -2.06 -5.13 -27.47
C THR A 95 -2.36 -3.83 -26.72
N VAL A 96 -2.81 -3.92 -25.47
CA VAL A 96 -3.25 -2.78 -24.67
C VAL A 96 -2.08 -2.17 -23.91
N ASP A 97 -1.70 -0.95 -24.28
CA ASP A 97 -0.95 -0.05 -23.42
C ASP A 97 -1.98 0.69 -22.56
N LEU A 98 -2.02 0.39 -21.28
CA LEU A 98 -2.95 1.04 -20.37
C LEU A 98 -2.35 2.36 -19.89
N VAL A 99 -2.91 3.46 -20.41
CA VAL A 99 -2.44 4.82 -20.10
C VAL A 99 -3.54 5.57 -19.35
N PHE A 100 -3.19 6.08 -18.17
CA PHE A 100 -3.97 7.06 -17.44
C PHE A 100 -3.35 8.44 -17.64
N PRO A 101 -3.84 9.22 -18.64
CA PRO A 101 -3.27 10.52 -19.00
C PRO A 101 -3.57 11.56 -17.91
N THR A 102 -3.05 12.77 -18.07
CA THR A 102 -3.36 13.88 -17.18
C THR A 102 -4.87 14.05 -16.97
N GLY A 103 -5.27 14.32 -15.74
CA GLY A 103 -6.67 14.39 -15.33
C GLY A 103 -7.01 13.32 -14.29
N HIS A 104 -8.27 12.98 -14.20
CA HIS A 104 -8.78 12.05 -13.20
C HIS A 104 -9.31 10.78 -13.85
N SER A 105 -8.79 9.65 -13.44
CA SER A 105 -9.21 8.33 -13.90
C SER A 105 -9.66 7.46 -12.72
N THR A 106 -10.57 6.53 -12.97
CA THR A 106 -11.05 5.60 -11.94
C THR A 106 -11.06 4.17 -12.43
N ILE A 107 -10.81 3.24 -11.52
CA ILE A 107 -11.03 1.81 -11.74
C ILE A 107 -12.02 1.31 -10.70
N LYS A 108 -13.09 0.70 -11.19
CA LYS A 108 -14.04 -0.01 -10.33
C LYS A 108 -13.62 -1.48 -10.25
N ALA A 109 -13.03 -1.87 -9.13
CA ALA A 109 -12.42 -3.19 -9.00
C ALA A 109 -13.43 -4.35 -9.04
N SER A 110 -14.68 -4.12 -8.65
CA SER A 110 -15.73 -5.13 -8.61
C SER A 110 -16.12 -5.69 -9.98
N ASP A 111 -16.26 -4.83 -10.98
CA ASP A 111 -16.65 -5.22 -12.34
C ASP A 111 -15.56 -5.02 -13.41
N GLY A 112 -14.44 -4.39 -13.04
CA GLY A 112 -13.32 -4.13 -13.93
C GLY A 112 -13.53 -2.91 -14.85
N THR A 113 -14.53 -2.07 -14.58
CA THR A 113 -14.75 -0.85 -15.34
C THR A 113 -13.58 0.11 -15.14
N VAL A 114 -12.99 0.55 -16.25
CA VAL A 114 -11.92 1.55 -16.29
C VAL A 114 -12.47 2.82 -16.93
N MET A 115 -12.39 3.94 -16.21
CA MET A 115 -12.81 5.27 -16.70
C MET A 115 -11.58 6.15 -16.80
N VAL A 116 -11.30 6.68 -17.98
CA VAL A 116 -10.22 7.63 -18.23
C VAL A 116 -10.87 8.97 -18.60
N ASN A 117 -10.68 9.99 -17.76
CA ASN A 117 -11.31 11.32 -17.96
C ASN A 117 -12.82 11.21 -18.23
N ASN A 118 -13.53 10.39 -17.47
CA ASN A 118 -14.96 10.09 -17.59
C ASN A 118 -15.37 9.34 -18.88
N VAL A 119 -14.43 8.79 -19.62
CA VAL A 119 -14.69 7.92 -20.78
C VAL A 119 -14.36 6.48 -20.40
N GLN A 120 -15.31 5.58 -20.60
CA GLN A 120 -15.07 4.15 -20.34
C GLN A 120 -14.12 3.57 -21.39
N VAL A 121 -13.08 2.90 -20.91
CA VAL A 121 -12.09 2.20 -21.74
C VAL A 121 -12.26 0.70 -21.53
N SER A 122 -12.28 -0.04 -22.64
CA SER A 122 -12.36 -1.50 -22.58
C SER A 122 -11.00 -2.11 -22.32
N VAL A 123 -10.82 -2.67 -21.12
CA VAL A 123 -9.61 -3.42 -20.73
C VAL A 123 -10.02 -4.78 -20.22
N ALA A 124 -9.43 -5.83 -20.76
CA ALA A 124 -9.71 -7.19 -20.29
C ALA A 124 -9.25 -7.36 -18.84
N SER A 125 -10.10 -7.95 -18.02
CA SER A 125 -9.75 -8.26 -16.63
C SER A 125 -10.48 -9.51 -16.15
N GLU A 126 -9.91 -10.19 -15.17
CA GLU A 126 -10.47 -11.39 -14.54
C GLU A 126 -10.37 -11.30 -13.02
N VAL A 127 -11.32 -11.87 -12.29
CA VAL A 127 -11.21 -12.03 -10.84
C VAL A 127 -10.72 -13.42 -10.51
N VAL A 128 -9.60 -13.51 -9.80
CA VAL A 128 -9.01 -14.77 -9.32
C VAL A 128 -8.54 -14.60 -7.89
N ASN A 129 -8.86 -15.53 -7.02
CA ASN A 129 -8.45 -15.54 -5.61
C ASN A 129 -8.72 -14.22 -4.86
N GLY A 130 -9.81 -13.51 -5.17
CA GLY A 130 -10.13 -12.23 -4.57
C GLY A 130 -9.32 -11.05 -5.12
N MET A 131 -8.69 -11.20 -6.28
CA MET A 131 -7.92 -10.17 -6.96
C MET A 131 -8.50 -9.90 -8.35
N ARG A 132 -8.64 -8.63 -8.75
CA ARG A 132 -8.96 -8.20 -10.11
C ARG A 132 -7.68 -7.99 -10.87
N VAL A 133 -7.41 -8.85 -11.85
CA VAL A 133 -6.16 -8.85 -12.63
C VAL A 133 -6.39 -8.23 -14.00
N PHE A 134 -5.55 -7.24 -14.33
CA PHE A 134 -5.48 -6.56 -15.63
C PHE A 134 -4.17 -6.93 -16.34
N PRO A 135 -4.18 -7.93 -17.27
CA PRO A 135 -3.02 -8.23 -18.07
C PRO A 135 -2.90 -7.22 -19.22
N VAL A 136 -1.80 -6.47 -19.25
CA VAL A 136 -1.58 -5.36 -20.21
C VAL A 136 -0.19 -5.46 -20.82
N ARG A 137 0.03 -4.82 -21.99
CA ARG A 137 1.35 -4.73 -22.58
C ARG A 137 2.26 -3.81 -21.77
N SER A 138 1.76 -2.64 -21.38
CA SER A 138 2.46 -1.68 -20.52
C SER A 138 1.47 -0.91 -19.66
N LEU A 139 1.96 -0.27 -18.60
CA LEU A 139 1.14 0.59 -17.72
C LEU A 139 1.82 1.96 -17.56
N SER A 140 1.07 3.03 -17.80
CA SER A 140 1.54 4.40 -17.58
C SER A 140 0.50 5.22 -16.82
N VAL A 141 0.88 5.74 -15.65
CA VAL A 141 0.02 6.58 -14.80
C VAL A 141 0.61 7.98 -14.75
N ILE A 142 0.05 8.88 -15.58
CA ILE A 142 0.49 10.28 -15.74
C ILE A 142 -0.47 11.23 -15.02
N GLY A 143 -1.74 10.86 -14.90
CA GLY A 143 -2.78 11.56 -14.14
C GLY A 143 -3.25 10.75 -12.96
N GLN A 144 -4.00 11.38 -12.06
CA GLN A 144 -4.51 10.75 -10.86
C GLN A 144 -5.38 9.52 -11.20
N LEU A 145 -5.10 8.41 -10.56
CA LEU A 145 -5.88 7.17 -10.63
C LEU A 145 -6.46 6.84 -9.26
N ALA A 146 -7.78 6.84 -9.15
CA ALA A 146 -8.48 6.36 -7.95
C ALA A 146 -9.07 4.97 -8.21
N ALA A 147 -8.84 4.05 -7.29
CA ALA A 147 -9.48 2.75 -7.33
C ALA A 147 -10.66 2.73 -6.36
N ILE A 148 -11.84 2.41 -6.88
CA ILE A 148 -13.09 2.45 -6.15
C ILE A 148 -13.77 1.08 -6.13
N LYS A 149 -14.58 0.83 -5.10
CA LYS A 149 -15.56 -0.25 -5.12
C LYS A 149 -16.91 0.28 -5.65
N GLY A 150 -17.76 -0.62 -6.10
CA GLY A 150 -19.14 -0.28 -6.47
C GLY A 150 -19.99 0.08 -5.25
N SER A 151 -21.02 0.91 -5.48
CA SER A 151 -21.99 1.22 -4.44
C SER A 151 -22.74 -0.05 -4.02
N GLY A 152 -22.85 -0.30 -2.71
CA GLY A 152 -23.54 -1.47 -2.15
C GLY A 152 -22.73 -2.77 -2.13
N GLU A 153 -21.50 -2.76 -2.60
CA GLU A 153 -20.63 -3.94 -2.54
C GLU A 153 -19.93 -4.03 -1.19
N LEU A 154 -19.95 -5.21 -0.60
CA LEU A 154 -19.29 -5.49 0.68
C LEU A 154 -17.80 -5.77 0.47
N ASP A 155 -17.45 -6.55 -0.57
CA ASP A 155 -16.10 -6.99 -0.88
C ASP A 155 -15.74 -6.59 -2.31
N ALA A 156 -14.74 -5.72 -2.47
CA ALA A 156 -14.12 -5.47 -3.76
C ALA A 156 -12.78 -6.20 -3.82
N PRO A 157 -12.48 -6.91 -4.94
CA PRO A 157 -11.20 -7.62 -5.08
C PRO A 157 -10.01 -6.64 -5.03
N ALA A 158 -8.85 -7.12 -4.56
CA ALA A 158 -7.61 -6.37 -4.64
C ALA A 158 -7.26 -6.05 -6.10
N LEU A 159 -6.58 -4.93 -6.32
CA LEU A 159 -6.23 -4.49 -7.67
C LEU A 159 -4.87 -5.08 -8.09
N VAL A 160 -4.80 -5.68 -9.28
CA VAL A 160 -3.57 -6.24 -9.82
C VAL A 160 -3.36 -5.82 -11.26
N PHE A 161 -2.18 -5.29 -11.57
CA PHE A 161 -1.70 -5.07 -12.93
C PHE A 161 -0.56 -6.03 -13.24
N VAL A 162 -0.64 -6.75 -14.34
CA VAL A 162 0.44 -7.58 -14.86
C VAL A 162 0.84 -7.05 -16.24
N ALA A 163 1.99 -6.39 -16.32
CA ALA A 163 2.52 -5.81 -17.52
C ALA A 163 3.63 -6.68 -18.14
N ALA A 164 3.56 -6.93 -19.44
CA ALA A 164 4.64 -7.57 -20.20
C ALA A 164 5.82 -6.64 -20.48
N GLY A 165 5.63 -5.34 -20.35
CA GLY A 165 6.64 -4.30 -20.57
C GLY A 165 6.73 -3.37 -19.36
N ASP A 166 7.22 -2.17 -19.62
CA ASP A 166 7.48 -1.17 -18.60
C ASP A 166 6.22 -0.70 -17.86
N VAL A 167 6.41 -0.41 -16.58
CA VAL A 167 5.44 0.29 -15.75
C VAL A 167 6.05 1.61 -15.30
N THR A 168 5.35 2.71 -15.60
CA THR A 168 5.74 4.07 -15.19
C THR A 168 4.61 4.72 -14.40
N ILE A 169 4.91 5.26 -13.22
CA ILE A 169 3.94 5.91 -12.33
C ILE A 169 4.50 7.30 -11.98
N SER A 170 3.95 8.33 -12.63
CA SER A 170 4.36 9.74 -12.46
C SER A 170 3.29 10.59 -11.76
N ALA A 171 2.18 9.95 -11.35
CA ALA A 171 1.06 10.59 -10.66
C ALA A 171 0.45 9.65 -9.61
N PRO A 172 -0.40 10.16 -8.70
CA PRO A 172 -0.95 9.38 -7.61
C PRO A 172 -1.87 8.23 -8.06
N ILE A 173 -1.67 7.07 -7.42
CA ILE A 173 -2.62 5.94 -7.38
C ILE A 173 -3.21 5.90 -5.97
N ASP A 174 -4.51 6.11 -5.85
CA ASP A 174 -5.21 6.18 -4.57
C ASP A 174 -6.13 4.98 -4.35
N LEU A 175 -5.79 4.17 -3.36
CA LEU A 175 -6.57 3.08 -2.79
C LEU A 175 -6.73 3.29 -1.28
N SER A 176 -6.61 4.52 -0.80
CA SER A 176 -6.85 4.81 0.61
C SER A 176 -8.32 4.67 0.95
N ALA A 177 -8.61 4.35 2.19
CA ALA A 177 -9.97 4.37 2.70
C ALA A 177 -10.38 5.81 2.99
N GLU A 178 -11.52 6.20 2.47
CA GLU A 178 -12.17 7.45 2.84
C GLU A 178 -13.23 7.15 3.91
N ASP A 179 -12.92 7.44 5.16
CA ASP A 179 -13.81 7.21 6.31
C ASP A 179 -14.28 5.73 6.40
N SER A 180 -15.57 5.47 6.11
CA SER A 180 -16.17 4.15 6.04
C SER A 180 -16.19 3.53 4.64
N SER A 181 -15.68 4.24 3.64
CA SER A 181 -15.61 3.77 2.26
C SER A 181 -14.44 2.80 2.11
N SER A 182 -14.76 1.54 1.86
CA SER A 182 -13.74 0.48 1.71
C SER A 182 -13.15 0.52 0.31
N PRO A 183 -11.84 0.72 0.15
CA PRO A 183 -11.17 0.62 -1.15
C PRO A 183 -11.03 -0.85 -1.59
N PRO A 184 -10.65 -1.10 -2.84
CA PRO A 184 -10.40 -2.44 -3.36
C PRO A 184 -9.41 -3.23 -2.49
N GLY A 185 -9.75 -4.48 -2.21
CA GLY A 185 -8.94 -5.39 -1.42
C GLY A 185 -8.98 -5.18 0.09
N SER A 186 -9.58 -4.10 0.61
CA SER A 186 -9.78 -3.93 2.04
C SER A 186 -10.70 -5.03 2.58
N LEU A 187 -10.44 -5.47 3.81
CA LEU A 187 -11.26 -6.50 4.44
C LEU A 187 -12.57 -5.87 4.97
N THR A 188 -13.69 -6.56 4.74
CA THR A 188 -14.95 -6.24 5.44
C THR A 188 -14.81 -6.49 6.93
N TYR A 189 -15.81 -6.02 7.70
CA TYR A 189 -15.83 -6.26 9.14
C TYR A 189 -15.79 -7.76 9.45
N GLU A 190 -16.62 -8.57 8.80
CA GLU A 190 -16.70 -10.02 8.97
C GLU A 190 -15.41 -10.73 8.57
N ALA A 191 -14.80 -10.31 7.46
CA ALA A 191 -13.50 -10.84 7.01
C ALA A 191 -12.37 -10.45 7.99
N SER A 192 -12.41 -9.24 8.55
CA SER A 192 -11.45 -8.77 9.56
C SER A 192 -11.61 -9.56 10.88
N VAL A 193 -12.85 -9.88 11.28
CA VAL A 193 -13.12 -10.76 12.44
C VAL A 193 -12.51 -12.14 12.21
N THR A 194 -12.78 -12.74 11.05
CA THR A 194 -12.26 -14.07 10.70
C THR A 194 -10.73 -14.09 10.65
N ALA A 195 -10.11 -13.01 10.18
CA ALA A 195 -8.67 -12.85 10.15
C ALA A 195 -8.06 -12.54 11.52
N GLY A 196 -8.85 -12.21 12.53
CA GLY A 196 -8.37 -11.83 13.86
C GLY A 196 -7.71 -10.46 13.92
N CYS A 197 -7.92 -9.60 12.94
CA CYS A 197 -7.30 -8.28 12.83
C CYS A 197 -8.27 -7.10 12.97
N VAL A 198 -9.56 -7.36 13.10
CA VAL A 198 -10.54 -6.33 13.40
C VAL A 198 -10.20 -5.65 14.73
N GLY A 199 -10.40 -4.35 14.82
CA GLY A 199 -10.44 -3.70 16.15
C GLY A 199 -11.57 -4.27 16.97
N GLY A 200 -11.31 -4.62 18.24
CA GLY A 200 -12.35 -5.13 19.13
C GLY A 200 -13.46 -4.09 19.34
N ASP A 201 -14.67 -4.56 19.47
CA ASP A 201 -15.81 -3.70 19.77
C ASP A 201 -15.75 -3.21 21.23
N GLY A 202 -16.16 -1.99 21.46
CA GLY A 202 -16.29 -1.46 22.81
C GLY A 202 -17.41 -2.18 23.58
N GLY A 203 -17.19 -2.46 24.87
CA GLY A 203 -18.21 -3.01 25.75
C GLY A 203 -19.27 -1.95 26.14
N GLY A 204 -20.51 -2.35 26.37
CA GLY A 204 -21.60 -1.47 26.80
C GLY A 204 -22.97 -2.12 26.72
N ASP A 205 -23.97 -1.49 27.32
CA ASP A 205 -25.36 -1.97 27.28
C ASP A 205 -26.06 -1.52 26.00
N ASN A 206 -26.71 -2.44 25.33
CA ASN A 206 -27.35 -2.25 24.02
C ASN A 206 -28.67 -1.49 24.01
N LEU A 207 -29.06 -0.83 25.11
CA LEU A 207 -30.49 -0.57 25.30
C LEU A 207 -30.99 0.85 25.31
N LEU A 208 -30.26 1.93 25.28
CA LEU A 208 -30.88 3.30 25.22
C LEU A 208 -29.87 4.42 24.84
N ALA A 209 -30.37 5.52 24.31
CA ALA A 209 -29.65 6.73 23.86
C ALA A 209 -28.81 7.50 24.90
N SER A 210 -28.70 7.00 26.12
CA SER A 210 -27.91 7.56 27.23
C SER A 210 -26.71 6.67 27.60
N GLN A 211 -26.21 5.85 26.67
CA GLN A 211 -25.44 4.68 26.98
C GLN A 211 -23.96 4.95 27.17
N LYS A 212 -23.52 4.48 28.30
CA LYS A 212 -22.14 4.45 28.75
C LYS A 212 -21.44 3.27 28.10
N GLY A 213 -20.44 3.53 27.24
CA GLY A 213 -19.73 2.45 26.53
C GLY A 213 -18.24 2.70 26.38
N GLY A 214 -17.49 1.62 26.34
CA GLY A 214 -16.11 1.64 25.85
C GLY A 214 -16.09 1.90 24.33
N SER A 215 -15.01 2.42 23.81
CA SER A 215 -14.84 2.71 22.40
C SER A 215 -14.24 1.53 21.63
N GLY A 216 -14.39 1.52 20.30
CA GLY A 216 -13.77 0.53 19.43
C GLY A 216 -12.24 0.65 19.37
N GLY A 217 -11.55 -0.47 19.30
CA GLY A 217 -10.10 -0.53 19.02
C GLY A 217 -9.81 -0.30 17.54
N GLY A 218 -8.58 0.06 17.18
CA GLY A 218 -8.16 0.19 15.79
C GLY A 218 -8.02 -1.16 15.08
N GLY A 219 -8.18 -1.18 13.75
CA GLY A 219 -7.91 -2.35 12.90
C GLY A 219 -6.40 -2.55 12.69
N GLY A 220 -5.94 -3.80 12.69
CA GLY A 220 -4.53 -4.15 12.48
C GLY A 220 -4.20 -4.46 11.03
N TYR A 221 -2.93 -4.75 10.75
CA TYR A 221 -2.45 -5.35 9.51
C TYR A 221 -1.06 -5.96 9.71
N HIS A 222 0.03 -5.28 9.33
CA HIS A 222 1.41 -5.70 9.58
C HIS A 222 1.81 -5.46 11.04
N ALA A 223 1.34 -4.38 11.62
CA ALA A 223 1.48 -4.09 13.04
C ALA A 223 0.13 -4.08 13.75
N ALA A 224 0.13 -4.44 15.02
CA ALA A 224 -1.04 -4.33 15.84
C ALA A 224 -1.48 -2.88 15.95
N ALA A 225 -2.81 -2.67 15.99
CA ALA A 225 -3.41 -1.38 16.20
C ALA A 225 -3.37 -0.97 17.69
N ALA A 226 -4.09 0.10 18.05
CA ALA A 226 -4.26 0.51 19.43
C ALA A 226 -5.66 0.17 19.98
N ALA A 227 -5.74 -0.13 21.24
CA ALA A 227 -7.00 -0.37 21.92
C ALA A 227 -7.87 0.91 21.99
N GLY A 228 -9.17 0.73 22.05
CA GLY A 228 -10.12 1.77 22.40
C GLY A 228 -10.06 2.10 23.89
N ALA A 229 -10.52 3.30 24.23
CA ALA A 229 -10.54 3.73 25.62
C ALA A 229 -11.64 3.02 26.43
N SER A 230 -11.31 2.65 27.64
CA SER A 230 -12.29 2.20 28.62
C SER A 230 -12.99 3.40 29.29
N SER A 231 -14.27 3.22 29.58
CA SER A 231 -15.07 4.12 30.44
C SER A 231 -15.58 3.33 31.67
N GLN A 232 -16.85 3.27 31.91
CA GLN A 232 -17.46 2.30 32.83
C GLN A 232 -17.42 0.86 32.24
N PHE A 233 -17.29 0.74 30.93
CA PHE A 233 -17.17 -0.52 30.19
C PHE A 233 -15.81 -0.60 29.52
N ALA A 234 -15.37 -1.81 29.25
CA ALA A 234 -14.08 -2.06 28.61
C ALA A 234 -14.03 -1.44 27.21
N GLY A 235 -12.92 -0.81 26.88
CA GLY A 235 -12.61 -0.43 25.51
C GLY A 235 -12.35 -1.67 24.66
N GLY A 236 -12.58 -1.58 23.36
CA GLY A 236 -12.30 -2.63 22.40
C GLY A 236 -10.80 -2.93 22.32
N ALA A 237 -10.45 -4.21 22.19
CA ALA A 237 -9.06 -4.61 22.05
C ALA A 237 -8.45 -4.06 20.74
N ALA A 238 -7.14 -3.93 20.71
CA ALA A 238 -6.40 -3.66 19.48
C ALA A 238 -6.55 -4.80 18.47
N GLY A 239 -6.74 -4.48 17.22
CA GLY A 239 -6.64 -5.46 16.12
C GLY A 239 -5.22 -6.02 16.02
N LEU A 240 -5.10 -7.33 15.80
CA LEU A 240 -3.82 -8.01 15.73
C LEU A 240 -3.11 -7.78 14.38
N ALA A 241 -1.89 -8.28 14.24
CA ALA A 241 -1.06 -8.24 13.03
C ALA A 241 -0.93 -9.65 12.42
N PRO A 242 -1.98 -10.19 11.76
CA PRO A 242 -1.99 -11.57 11.30
C PRO A 242 -1.31 -11.79 9.95
N PHE A 243 -0.97 -10.72 9.24
CA PHE A 243 -0.47 -10.81 7.86
C PHE A 243 1.05 -10.78 7.81
N GLY A 244 1.60 -11.74 7.05
CA GLY A 244 3.04 -11.86 6.86
C GLY A 244 3.62 -10.85 5.86
N GLU A 245 4.94 -10.75 5.87
CA GLU A 245 5.71 -9.82 5.04
C GLU A 245 5.68 -10.14 3.55
N THR A 246 5.29 -11.36 3.17
CA THR A 246 5.28 -11.80 1.76
C THR A 246 4.11 -11.24 0.95
N LEU A 247 3.07 -10.74 1.61
CA LEU A 247 1.81 -10.30 1.00
C LEU A 247 1.15 -11.41 0.14
N VAL A 248 1.24 -12.65 0.61
CA VAL A 248 0.58 -13.81 0.02
C VAL A 248 -0.28 -14.46 1.10
N PRO A 249 -1.62 -14.42 0.95
CA PRO A 249 -2.40 -13.78 -0.09
C PRO A 249 -2.39 -12.24 -0.01
N LEU A 250 -2.57 -11.57 -1.17
CA LEU A 250 -2.69 -10.12 -1.23
C LEU A 250 -4.03 -9.69 -0.63
N ARG A 251 -3.98 -8.88 0.41
CA ARG A 251 -5.17 -8.36 1.12
C ARG A 251 -4.90 -6.95 1.62
N GLY A 252 -5.94 -6.17 1.79
CA GLY A 252 -5.87 -4.85 2.37
C GLY A 252 -6.00 -4.84 3.89
N GLY A 253 -6.08 -3.66 4.45
CA GLY A 253 -6.18 -3.42 5.89
C GLY A 253 -7.49 -3.89 6.50
N CYS A 254 -7.49 -4.03 7.80
CA CYS A 254 -8.63 -4.45 8.59
C CYS A 254 -9.44 -3.26 9.10
N THR A 255 -10.72 -3.49 9.31
CA THR A 255 -11.62 -2.46 9.85
C THR A 255 -11.33 -2.17 11.31
N GLY A 256 -11.61 -0.93 11.71
CA GLY A 256 -11.70 -0.56 13.13
C GLY A 256 -12.88 -1.23 13.82
N GLY A 257 -12.84 -1.29 15.16
CA GLY A 257 -13.91 -1.81 15.99
C GLY A 257 -15.10 -0.88 16.08
N LYS A 258 -16.26 -1.43 16.35
CA LYS A 258 -17.54 -0.74 16.52
C LYS A 258 -17.67 -0.09 17.89
N ALA A 259 -18.52 0.92 17.96
CA ALA A 259 -19.12 1.36 19.22
C ALA A 259 -20.21 0.36 19.67
N PRO A 260 -20.45 0.15 20.97
CA PRO A 260 -21.35 -0.89 21.46
C PRO A 260 -22.83 -0.72 21.10
N ALA A 261 -23.28 0.47 20.79
CA ALA A 261 -24.69 0.72 20.52
C ALA A 261 -24.93 1.11 19.06
N GLY A 262 -25.19 0.12 18.19
CA GLY A 262 -25.96 0.31 16.95
C GLY A 262 -25.38 1.16 15.83
N GLY A 263 -24.23 1.78 15.98
CA GLY A 263 -23.57 2.50 14.90
C GLY A 263 -22.82 1.55 13.97
N TYR A 264 -23.40 1.18 12.84
CA TYR A 264 -22.81 0.23 11.87
C TYR A 264 -21.63 0.81 11.06
N ILE A 265 -21.22 2.04 11.32
CA ILE A 265 -20.16 2.67 10.56
C ILE A 265 -18.83 2.38 11.27
N VAL A 266 -18.06 1.48 10.69
CA VAL A 266 -16.66 1.22 11.08
C VAL A 266 -15.72 1.95 10.14
N ALA A 267 -14.54 2.31 10.63
CA ALA A 267 -13.49 2.79 9.76
C ALA A 267 -13.02 1.64 8.86
N ALA A 268 -12.97 1.88 7.57
CA ALA A 268 -12.50 0.88 6.61
C ALA A 268 -10.97 0.72 6.70
N GLY A 269 -10.48 -0.48 6.43
CA GLY A 269 -9.05 -0.69 6.17
C GLY A 269 -8.61 -0.13 4.83
N GLY A 270 -7.32 0.12 4.66
CA GLY A 270 -6.72 0.51 3.39
C GLY A 270 -6.78 -0.58 2.33
N GLY A 271 -6.62 -0.22 1.06
CA GLY A 271 -6.71 -1.15 -0.07
C GLY A 271 -5.51 -2.08 -0.24
N ALA A 272 -5.55 -2.86 -1.31
CA ALA A 272 -4.44 -3.73 -1.70
C ALA A 272 -4.18 -3.62 -3.21
N ILE A 273 -2.91 -3.47 -3.56
CA ILE A 273 -2.47 -3.41 -4.94
C ILE A 273 -1.21 -4.26 -5.16
N GLN A 274 -1.18 -5.00 -6.27
CA GLN A 274 0.01 -5.65 -6.80
C GLN A 274 0.30 -5.14 -8.21
N ILE A 275 1.53 -4.76 -8.47
CA ILE A 275 1.98 -4.32 -9.79
C ILE A 275 3.16 -5.19 -10.19
N VAL A 276 3.04 -5.82 -11.35
CA VAL A 276 4.03 -6.75 -11.90
C VAL A 276 4.49 -6.23 -13.25
N SER A 277 5.80 -6.26 -13.49
CA SER A 277 6.40 -5.99 -14.80
C SER A 277 7.47 -7.03 -15.13
N THR A 278 7.54 -7.46 -16.38
CA THR A 278 8.64 -8.35 -16.82
C THR A 278 9.94 -7.59 -17.12
N THR A 279 9.91 -6.27 -17.10
CA THR A 279 11.05 -5.39 -17.40
C THR A 279 11.40 -4.52 -16.20
N LYS A 280 10.66 -3.43 -15.96
CA LYS A 280 10.91 -2.50 -14.86
C LYS A 280 9.63 -1.85 -14.33
N ILE A 281 9.69 -1.41 -13.07
CA ILE A 281 8.74 -0.48 -12.48
C ILE A 281 9.50 0.79 -12.10
N GLU A 282 9.04 1.93 -12.58
CA GLU A 282 9.61 3.24 -12.26
C GLU A 282 8.52 4.15 -11.71
N LEU A 283 8.79 4.71 -10.51
CA LEU A 283 8.00 5.79 -9.94
C LEU A 283 8.84 7.05 -9.97
N ASP A 284 8.30 8.11 -10.58
CA ASP A 284 8.98 9.41 -10.71
C ASP A 284 8.00 10.58 -10.54
N GLY A 285 8.49 11.80 -10.66
CA GLY A 285 7.66 12.99 -10.57
C GLY A 285 6.86 13.06 -9.29
N ALA A 286 5.54 13.07 -9.37
CA ALA A 286 4.60 13.02 -8.25
C ALA A 286 4.00 11.60 -8.04
N GLY A 287 4.65 10.57 -8.58
CA GLY A 287 4.23 9.18 -8.49
C GLY A 287 4.07 8.73 -7.03
N SER A 288 2.86 8.37 -6.66
CA SER A 288 2.60 7.86 -5.32
C SER A 288 1.58 6.72 -5.34
N ILE A 289 1.67 5.84 -4.35
CA ILE A 289 0.65 4.82 -4.11
C ILE A 289 0.23 4.93 -2.65
N ASP A 290 -1.05 5.23 -2.43
CA ASP A 290 -1.64 5.33 -1.10
C ASP A 290 -2.65 4.21 -0.85
N VAL A 291 -2.41 3.44 0.19
CA VAL A 291 -3.31 2.39 0.70
C VAL A 291 -3.62 2.65 2.18
N GLY A 292 -3.78 3.89 2.57
CA GLY A 292 -4.04 4.29 3.95
C GLY A 292 -5.40 3.80 4.47
N GLY A 293 -5.49 3.53 5.78
CA GLY A 293 -6.72 3.16 6.47
C GLY A 293 -7.60 4.36 6.78
N GLY A 294 -8.92 4.18 6.82
CA GLY A 294 -9.91 5.20 7.12
C GLY A 294 -9.89 5.66 8.57
N GLY A 295 -10.22 6.92 8.77
CA GLY A 295 -10.45 7.48 10.12
C GLY A 295 -11.73 6.95 10.77
N GLY A 296 -11.71 6.81 12.08
CA GLY A 296 -12.87 6.45 12.86
C GLY A 296 -13.98 7.49 12.68
N LYS A 297 -15.20 7.04 12.43
CA LYS A 297 -16.35 7.90 12.11
C LYS A 297 -17.41 7.87 13.18
N ALA A 298 -17.98 9.01 13.44
CA ALA A 298 -19.13 9.17 14.28
C ALA A 298 -20.42 9.05 13.47
N THR A 299 -21.44 8.49 14.05
CA THR A 299 -22.79 8.56 13.47
C THR A 299 -23.38 9.95 13.70
N PRO A 300 -23.88 10.65 12.67
CA PRO A 300 -24.39 12.01 12.83
C PRO A 300 -25.70 12.09 13.66
N TRP A 301 -26.31 10.95 13.96
CA TRP A 301 -27.65 10.89 14.56
C TRP A 301 -27.66 10.59 16.06
N ASP A 302 -26.55 10.12 16.63
CA ASP A 302 -26.51 9.65 17.99
C ASP A 302 -25.56 10.49 18.86
N SER A 303 -26.08 11.57 19.37
CA SER A 303 -25.49 12.28 20.50
C SER A 303 -25.41 11.31 21.69
N GLY A 304 -24.24 10.77 21.97
CA GLY A 304 -24.03 9.91 23.13
C GLY A 304 -23.41 8.55 22.88
N MET A 305 -22.90 8.29 21.68
CA MET A 305 -22.22 7.02 21.41
C MET A 305 -20.71 7.10 21.61
N PRO A 306 -20.07 6.00 22.07
CA PRO A 306 -18.61 5.89 22.13
C PRO A 306 -17.97 6.01 20.75
N GLY A 307 -16.67 6.35 20.70
CA GLY A 307 -15.92 6.45 19.45
C GLY A 307 -15.64 5.10 18.79
N THR A 308 -15.53 5.10 17.48
CA THR A 308 -15.06 3.92 16.70
C THR A 308 -13.55 3.97 16.50
N GLY A 309 -12.93 2.81 16.34
CA GLY A 309 -11.50 2.73 16.01
C GLY A 309 -11.18 3.14 14.58
N GLY A 310 -9.94 3.55 14.29
CA GLY A 310 -9.44 3.78 12.95
C GLY A 310 -9.14 2.47 12.22
N GLY A 311 -9.21 2.46 10.89
CA GLY A 311 -8.86 1.31 10.05
C GLY A 311 -7.35 1.10 9.93
N GLY A 312 -6.91 -0.14 9.74
CA GLY A 312 -5.52 -0.47 9.45
C GLY A 312 -5.10 -0.05 8.04
N GLY A 313 -3.83 0.27 7.83
CA GLY A 313 -3.25 0.48 6.50
C GLY A 313 -3.26 -0.80 5.67
N GLY A 314 -3.17 -0.67 4.35
CA GLY A 314 -3.27 -1.78 3.39
C GLY A 314 -1.94 -2.35 2.91
N ALA A 315 -1.93 -2.86 1.67
CA ALA A 315 -0.80 -3.59 1.09
C ALA A 315 -0.38 -3.05 -0.28
N ILE A 316 0.94 -2.91 -0.48
CA ILE A 316 1.55 -2.61 -1.79
C ILE A 316 2.58 -3.69 -2.07
N LEU A 317 2.41 -4.44 -3.19
CA LEU A 317 3.37 -5.42 -3.69
C LEU A 317 3.83 -5.01 -5.08
N LEU A 318 5.12 -4.74 -5.23
CA LEU A 318 5.75 -4.41 -6.52
C LEU A 318 6.73 -5.52 -6.89
N GLU A 319 6.60 -6.07 -8.12
CA GLU A 319 7.40 -7.18 -8.60
C GLU A 319 7.93 -6.90 -10.02
N ALA A 320 9.23 -6.74 -10.14
CA ALA A 320 9.89 -6.54 -11.44
C ALA A 320 11.38 -6.87 -11.33
N PRO A 321 12.07 -7.15 -12.46
CA PRO A 321 13.54 -7.29 -12.47
C PRO A 321 14.25 -6.08 -11.86
N SER A 322 13.71 -4.88 -12.09
CA SER A 322 14.23 -3.61 -11.59
C SER A 322 13.08 -2.73 -11.10
N ILE A 323 13.23 -2.15 -9.91
CA ILE A 323 12.29 -1.19 -9.32
C ILE A 323 13.07 0.05 -8.92
N THR A 324 12.63 1.22 -9.43
CA THR A 324 13.24 2.52 -9.13
C THR A 324 12.19 3.48 -8.61
N LEU A 325 12.48 4.09 -7.46
CA LEU A 325 11.71 5.18 -6.87
C LEU A 325 12.57 6.45 -6.92
N ARG A 326 12.15 7.48 -7.67
CA ARG A 326 12.98 8.65 -7.95
C ARG A 326 12.24 9.96 -7.69
N GLY A 327 12.77 10.76 -6.78
CA GLY A 327 12.29 12.12 -6.51
C GLY A 327 11.61 12.26 -5.17
N ALA A 328 11.73 13.43 -4.55
CA ALA A 328 11.22 13.70 -3.19
C ALA A 328 9.69 13.62 -3.08
N ASP A 329 8.98 13.81 -4.19
CA ASP A 329 7.52 13.74 -4.25
C ASP A 329 6.99 12.31 -4.47
N VAL A 330 7.90 11.34 -4.73
CA VAL A 330 7.53 9.93 -4.82
C VAL A 330 7.27 9.36 -3.43
N VAL A 331 6.07 8.84 -3.23
CA VAL A 331 5.63 8.33 -1.92
C VAL A 331 4.87 7.02 -2.05
N LEU A 332 5.31 6.00 -1.32
CA LEU A 332 4.52 4.79 -1.05
C LEU A 332 4.04 4.83 0.40
N ALA A 333 2.73 4.77 0.63
CA ALA A 333 2.15 4.92 1.96
C ALA A 333 1.09 3.85 2.26
N ALA A 334 1.14 3.31 3.50
CA ALA A 334 0.17 2.35 4.01
C ALA A 334 -0.11 2.61 5.50
N LYS A 335 -0.45 3.86 5.85
CA LYS A 335 -0.64 4.28 7.25
C LYS A 335 -2.00 3.87 7.77
N GLY A 336 -2.10 3.63 9.09
CA GLY A 336 -3.38 3.44 9.75
C GLY A 336 -4.14 4.75 9.93
N GLY A 337 -5.47 4.68 10.00
CA GLY A 337 -6.35 5.81 10.29
C GLY A 337 -6.39 6.16 11.77
N GLY A 338 -6.74 7.41 12.10
CA GLY A 338 -6.97 7.87 13.48
C GLY A 338 -8.31 7.40 14.01
N GLY A 339 -8.43 7.19 15.33
CA GLY A 339 -9.70 6.87 16.00
C GLY A 339 -10.58 8.10 16.19
N THR A 340 -11.86 7.90 16.44
CA THR A 340 -12.84 8.96 16.74
C THR A 340 -12.57 9.61 18.09
N GLY A 341 -12.57 10.93 18.15
CA GLY A 341 -12.58 11.71 19.39
C GLY A 341 -13.98 11.91 19.93
N MET A 342 -14.10 12.14 21.24
CA MET A 342 -15.38 12.33 21.93
C MET A 342 -15.39 13.60 22.74
N ASN A 343 -16.56 14.23 22.84
CA ASN A 343 -16.80 15.27 23.84
C ASN A 343 -17.14 14.61 25.19
N VAL A 344 -16.80 15.28 26.30
CA VAL A 344 -17.04 14.77 27.67
C VAL A 344 -18.53 14.52 28.00
N ASN A 345 -19.43 15.17 27.30
CA ASN A 345 -20.88 15.01 27.49
C ASN A 345 -21.49 14.00 26.49
N GLY A 346 -20.70 13.39 25.62
CA GLY A 346 -21.17 12.45 24.62
C GLY A 346 -22.06 13.04 23.52
N THR A 347 -22.17 14.37 23.43
CA THR A 347 -23.11 15.04 22.51
C THR A 347 -22.52 15.37 21.16
N ALA A 348 -21.21 15.24 20.98
CA ALA A 348 -20.54 15.48 19.72
C ALA A 348 -19.29 14.59 19.60
N GLN A 349 -19.03 14.16 18.39
CA GLN A 349 -17.90 13.32 18.03
C GLN A 349 -17.03 14.05 17.01
N ALA A 350 -15.73 13.82 17.05
CA ALA A 350 -14.80 14.30 16.06
C ALA A 350 -14.22 13.12 15.28
N ILE A 351 -14.36 13.19 13.97
CA ILE A 351 -13.86 12.16 13.02
C ILE A 351 -12.34 12.08 13.13
N GLY A 352 -11.78 10.87 13.14
CA GLY A 352 -10.36 10.63 12.98
C GLY A 352 -9.91 10.93 11.55
N ALA A 353 -8.67 11.35 11.37
CA ALA A 353 -8.12 11.54 10.03
C ALA A 353 -7.83 10.20 9.34
N ASN A 354 -7.99 10.16 8.02
CA ASN A 354 -7.57 9.03 7.21
C ASN A 354 -6.02 8.92 7.19
N GLY A 355 -5.51 7.71 7.07
CA GLY A 355 -4.12 7.46 6.71
C GLY A 355 -3.87 8.02 5.30
N GLY A 356 -2.78 8.70 5.09
CA GLY A 356 -2.49 9.31 3.79
C GLY A 356 -0.98 9.47 3.58
N ILE A 357 -0.59 10.05 2.45
CA ILE A 357 0.81 10.17 2.04
C ILE A 357 1.68 11.12 2.88
N GLY A 358 1.12 11.97 3.75
CA GLY A 358 1.89 12.90 4.59
C GLY A 358 2.84 12.21 5.59
N ASP A 359 3.80 12.92 6.20
CA ASP A 359 4.75 12.34 7.16
C ASP A 359 4.12 12.04 8.53
N ALA A 360 3.22 12.90 8.97
CA ALA A 360 2.58 12.78 10.27
C ALA A 360 1.64 11.57 10.35
N PRO A 361 1.47 10.97 11.54
CA PRO A 361 0.41 10.00 11.76
C PRO A 361 -0.95 10.58 11.46
N ALA A 362 -1.90 9.76 11.01
CA ALA A 362 -3.30 10.14 10.94
C ALA A 362 -3.79 10.54 12.34
N GLN A 363 -4.22 11.78 12.50
CA GLN A 363 -4.60 12.29 13.80
C GLN A 363 -5.92 11.70 14.27
N GLY A 364 -6.00 11.32 15.53
CA GLY A 364 -7.29 11.04 16.16
C GLY A 364 -8.18 12.28 16.19
N GLY A 365 -9.47 12.10 16.09
CA GLY A 365 -10.44 13.18 16.08
C GLY A 365 -10.31 14.07 17.32
N VAL A 366 -10.34 15.39 17.15
CA VAL A 366 -10.26 16.39 18.22
C VAL A 366 -11.40 17.36 18.08
N TYR A 367 -12.35 17.36 19.02
CA TYR A 367 -13.46 18.32 19.00
C TYR A 367 -13.08 19.67 19.61
N SER A 368 -12.39 19.67 20.75
CA SER A 368 -11.73 20.84 21.37
C SER A 368 -10.73 20.39 22.43
N ALA A 369 -9.88 21.32 22.93
CA ALA A 369 -8.83 21.01 23.92
C ALA A 369 -9.36 20.39 25.24
N ALA A 370 -10.65 20.52 25.56
CA ALA A 370 -11.28 19.99 26.77
C ALA A 370 -11.83 18.55 26.61
N TYR A 371 -11.61 17.91 25.43
CA TYR A 371 -12.29 16.68 25.05
C TYR A 371 -11.36 15.51 24.85
N LEU A 372 -11.92 14.29 24.86
CA LEU A 372 -11.15 13.06 24.63
C LEU A 372 -10.74 12.99 23.17
N LYS A 373 -9.45 13.11 22.91
CA LYS A 373 -8.87 12.95 21.58
C LYS A 373 -8.91 11.47 21.20
N GLY A 374 -9.26 11.15 19.95
CA GLY A 374 -9.06 9.81 19.39
C GLY A 374 -7.59 9.42 19.35
N GLY A 375 -7.29 8.14 19.30
CA GLY A 375 -5.94 7.62 19.11
C GLY A 375 -5.42 7.95 17.70
N ASN A 376 -4.15 8.26 17.57
CA ASN A 376 -3.51 8.47 16.28
C ASN A 376 -3.27 7.11 15.59
N GLY A 377 -3.38 7.08 14.26
CA GLY A 377 -2.99 5.95 13.43
C GLY A 377 -1.48 5.72 13.42
N ALA A 378 -1.05 4.51 13.05
CA ALA A 378 0.35 4.15 12.95
C ALA A 378 1.03 4.69 11.68
N THR A 379 2.33 4.94 11.79
CA THR A 379 3.25 5.13 10.66
C THR A 379 4.41 4.15 10.78
N THR A 380 5.36 4.18 9.86
CA THR A 380 6.59 3.37 9.94
C THR A 380 7.35 3.55 11.26
N LEU A 381 7.39 4.78 11.76
CA LEU A 381 8.23 5.14 12.92
C LEU A 381 7.41 5.34 14.20
N ILE A 382 6.09 5.49 14.10
CA ILE A 382 5.24 5.86 15.23
C ILE A 382 4.15 4.80 15.39
N ALA A 383 4.15 4.15 16.54
CA ALA A 383 3.10 3.20 16.89
C ALA A 383 1.74 3.91 17.00
N PRO A 384 0.63 3.20 16.74
CA PRO A 384 -0.70 3.76 16.93
C PRO A 384 -0.93 4.04 18.42
N THR A 385 -1.74 5.05 18.72
CA THR A 385 -2.04 5.37 20.11
C THR A 385 -3.47 4.97 20.48
N ALA A 386 -3.66 4.54 21.72
CA ALA A 386 -4.98 4.37 22.29
C ALA A 386 -5.67 5.73 22.39
N GLY A 387 -6.99 5.75 22.24
CA GLY A 387 -7.76 6.90 22.67
C GLY A 387 -7.61 7.07 24.19
N PRO A 388 -7.43 8.28 24.71
CA PRO A 388 -7.42 8.45 26.15
C PRO A 388 -8.79 8.08 26.75
N GLY A 389 -8.76 7.22 27.75
CA GLY A 389 -9.90 6.99 28.63
C GLY A 389 -9.96 8.05 29.72
N CYS A 390 -11.06 8.10 30.45
CA CYS A 390 -11.12 8.81 31.72
C CYS A 390 -10.26 8.05 32.74
N GLY A 391 -8.93 8.15 32.62
CA GLY A 391 -7.99 7.61 33.59
C GLY A 391 -7.87 8.50 34.81
N THR A 392 -7.40 7.93 35.93
CA THR A 392 -7.07 8.60 37.17
C THR A 392 -6.07 9.74 36.94
N GLY A 393 -6.55 10.98 36.80
CA GLY A 393 -5.68 12.15 36.58
C GLY A 393 -6.20 13.18 35.59
N THR A 394 -7.14 12.86 34.72
CA THR A 394 -7.89 13.84 33.94
C THR A 394 -9.18 14.17 34.66
N SER A 395 -9.49 15.46 34.85
CA SER A 395 -10.70 15.93 35.50
C SER A 395 -11.99 15.58 34.76
N CYS A 396 -12.26 14.28 34.62
CA CYS A 396 -13.61 13.82 34.30
C CYS A 396 -14.42 13.92 35.58
N THR A 397 -14.83 15.12 35.95
CA THR A 397 -15.59 15.40 37.19
C THR A 397 -17.05 14.90 37.15
N THR A 398 -17.47 14.41 36.01
CA THR A 398 -18.67 13.59 35.85
C THR A 398 -18.25 12.23 35.30
N PRO A 399 -18.85 11.10 35.69
CA PRO A 399 -18.56 9.82 35.08
C PRO A 399 -18.89 9.93 33.58
N THR A 400 -17.90 10.36 32.82
CA THR A 400 -18.03 10.42 31.36
C THR A 400 -18.22 9.02 30.87
N THR A 401 -19.24 8.92 30.13
CA THR A 401 -19.88 7.67 29.83
C THR A 401 -19.28 6.98 28.61
N HIS A 402 -18.32 7.64 27.94
CA HIS A 402 -17.83 7.20 26.63
C HIS A 402 -16.31 7.26 26.51
N GLY A 403 -15.71 6.34 25.76
CA GLY A 403 -14.30 6.31 25.42
C GLY A 403 -14.02 6.83 24.00
N ALA A 404 -12.81 7.31 23.75
CA ALA A 404 -12.34 7.66 22.41
C ALA A 404 -11.76 6.44 21.68
N GLY A 405 -11.93 6.37 20.35
CA GLY A 405 -11.48 5.26 19.53
C GLY A 405 -9.95 5.10 19.47
N GLY A 406 -9.46 3.88 19.35
CA GLY A 406 -8.05 3.58 19.13
C GLY A 406 -7.61 3.83 17.68
N GLY A 407 -6.34 4.17 17.45
CA GLY A 407 -5.78 4.34 16.12
C GLY A 407 -5.49 3.02 15.41
N GLY A 408 -5.60 2.99 14.08
CA GLY A 408 -5.31 1.84 13.23
C GLY A 408 -3.81 1.51 13.13
N GLY A 409 -3.49 0.24 12.89
CA GLY A 409 -2.14 -0.26 12.65
C GLY A 409 -1.62 0.12 11.26
N VAL A 410 -0.30 0.08 11.07
CA VAL A 410 0.32 0.32 9.77
C VAL A 410 0.22 -0.92 8.88
N GLY A 411 0.13 -0.70 7.56
CA GLY A 411 0.16 -1.73 6.52
C GLY A 411 1.56 -2.19 6.16
N GLN A 412 1.72 -2.76 4.97
CA GLN A 412 2.97 -3.36 4.49
C GLN A 412 3.25 -3.01 3.03
N ILE A 413 4.52 -2.77 2.73
CA ILE A 413 5.02 -2.63 1.37
C ILE A 413 6.05 -3.74 1.12
N ARG A 414 5.98 -4.38 -0.05
CA ARG A 414 6.96 -5.38 -0.44
C ARG A 414 7.46 -5.13 -1.85
N PHE A 415 8.75 -5.29 -2.01
CA PHE A 415 9.45 -5.24 -3.30
C PHE A 415 10.04 -6.61 -3.59
N ASN A 416 9.73 -7.19 -4.74
CA ASN A 416 10.43 -8.36 -5.26
C ASN A 416 11.17 -7.95 -6.54
N THR A 417 12.50 -7.98 -6.49
CA THR A 417 13.37 -7.63 -7.61
C THR A 417 14.29 -8.80 -7.97
N ARG A 418 15.03 -8.69 -9.08
CA ARG A 418 15.93 -9.75 -9.49
C ARG A 418 17.02 -10.05 -8.45
N ASP A 419 17.58 -9.03 -7.85
CA ASP A 419 18.69 -9.10 -6.90
C ASP A 419 18.27 -8.82 -5.44
N GLY A 420 16.99 -8.64 -5.19
CA GLY A 420 16.47 -8.27 -3.87
C GLY A 420 16.67 -6.80 -3.50
N ASN A 421 17.10 -5.95 -4.43
CA ASN A 421 17.35 -4.54 -4.17
C ASN A 421 16.35 -3.63 -4.90
N VAL A 422 15.89 -2.58 -4.24
CA VAL A 422 15.12 -1.49 -4.83
C VAL A 422 15.98 -0.24 -4.87
N SER A 423 15.98 0.46 -6.00
CA SER A 423 16.68 1.74 -6.14
C SER A 423 15.81 2.88 -5.63
N ILE A 424 16.19 3.48 -4.50
CA ILE A 424 15.51 4.63 -3.91
C ILE A 424 16.47 5.82 -4.02
N VAL A 425 16.13 6.79 -4.87
CA VAL A 425 17.01 7.92 -5.19
C VAL A 425 16.27 9.25 -5.08
N ASP A 426 17.05 10.33 -4.95
CA ASP A 426 16.55 11.71 -4.97
C ASP A 426 15.45 12.01 -3.93
N GLY A 427 15.52 11.33 -2.76
CA GLY A 427 14.63 11.61 -1.62
C GLY A 427 13.27 10.94 -1.68
N ALA A 428 13.07 9.93 -2.52
CA ALA A 428 11.84 9.15 -2.54
C ALA A 428 11.54 8.51 -1.18
N ASN A 429 10.25 8.42 -0.83
CA ASN A 429 9.80 8.10 0.52
C ASN A 429 8.95 6.82 0.57
N VAL A 430 9.32 5.90 1.46
CA VAL A 430 8.55 4.70 1.79
C VAL A 430 7.99 4.86 3.21
N ARG A 431 6.68 5.06 3.34
CA ARG A 431 6.00 5.45 4.59
C ARG A 431 5.17 4.31 5.20
N ALA A 432 5.69 3.10 5.10
CA ALA A 432 5.21 1.93 5.81
C ALA A 432 6.39 0.95 5.98
N PRO A 433 6.32 -0.01 6.88
CA PRO A 433 7.26 -1.11 6.92
C PRO A 433 7.42 -1.72 5.54
N SER A 434 8.65 -1.92 5.09
CA SER A 434 8.92 -2.49 3.79
C SER A 434 9.88 -3.66 3.89
N THR A 435 9.68 -4.65 3.02
CA THR A 435 10.54 -5.82 2.91
C THR A 435 10.95 -6.02 1.45
N ASN A 436 12.17 -6.48 1.28
CA ASN A 436 12.71 -6.84 -0.02
C ASN A 436 12.73 -8.36 -0.17
N GLY A 437 12.49 -8.84 -1.38
CA GLY A 437 12.60 -10.23 -1.78
C GLY A 437 13.14 -10.34 -3.19
N THR A 438 13.53 -11.55 -3.56
CA THR A 438 13.92 -11.85 -4.93
C THR A 438 12.75 -12.43 -5.72
N ILE A 439 12.64 -12.08 -7.00
CA ILE A 439 11.76 -12.79 -7.91
C ILE A 439 12.29 -14.21 -8.11
N VAL A 440 11.40 -15.18 -8.14
CA VAL A 440 11.75 -16.56 -8.48
C VAL A 440 11.77 -16.68 -10.00
N LEU A 441 12.86 -17.18 -10.57
CA LEU A 441 12.99 -17.44 -11.99
C LEU A 441 12.67 -18.90 -12.27
N GLN A 442 11.83 -19.14 -13.27
CA GLN A 442 11.50 -20.47 -13.79
C GLN A 442 12.00 -20.60 -15.22
N THR A 443 12.41 -21.82 -15.59
CA THR A 443 12.52 -22.21 -16.99
C THR A 443 11.15 -22.62 -17.48
N PRO A 444 10.69 -22.10 -18.61
CA PRO A 444 9.44 -22.52 -19.22
C PRO A 444 9.41 -24.00 -19.56
#